data_22f801bda06651d3b4ea9eba3f8e0c9c
#
_entry.id   22f801bda06651d3b4ea9eba3f8e0c9c
#
_cell.length_a   1.000
_cell.length_b   1.000
_cell.length_c   1.000
_cell.angle_alpha   90.00
_cell.angle_beta   90.00
_cell.angle_gamma   90.00
#
_symmetry.space_group_name_H-M   'P 1'
#
loop_
_entity.id
_entity.type
_entity.pdbx_description
1 polymer ?
#
loop_
_entity_poly.entity_id
_entity_poly.type
_entity_poly.pdbx_seq_one_letter_code
_entity_poly.pdbx_strand_id
1 'polypeptide(L)'
;MDKRLKRILPRVQKPSRYTGGEYNQIIKDRNAVDLRVAFCFPDTYEIGMSNLGMSNHYQTMNSLDFVWCERAFAPWGDMYEEMKRENIPLYALESGDDLKQFDVLAFSIGYEMAYTTVLDMLDMSGIPLRSEEIGRAHV
;
A
#
# COMPACT_ATOMS: atom_id res chain seq x y z
N MET A 1 13.27 -3.75 -6.25
CA MET A 1 12.93 -2.30 -6.20
C MET A 1 13.04 -1.71 -7.60
N ASP A 2 12.00 -1.00 -8.02
CA ASP A 2 11.94 -0.32 -9.32
C ASP A 2 13.13 0.64 -9.50
N LYS A 3 13.75 0.62 -10.69
CA LYS A 3 14.89 1.50 -11.01
C LYS A 3 14.50 2.98 -10.93
N ARG A 4 13.25 3.32 -11.27
CA ARG A 4 12.72 4.68 -11.16
C ARG A 4 12.65 5.12 -9.70
N LEU A 5 12.20 4.23 -8.82
CA LEU A 5 12.12 4.49 -7.39
C LEU A 5 13.50 4.81 -6.80
N LYS A 6 14.53 4.05 -7.18
CA LYS A 6 15.92 4.32 -6.75
C LYS A 6 16.42 5.71 -7.12
N ARG A 7 15.94 6.28 -8.23
CA ARG A 7 16.34 7.62 -8.68
C ARG A 7 15.69 8.74 -7.88
N ILE A 8 14.45 8.54 -7.40
CA ILE A 8 13.71 9.58 -6.69
C ILE A 8 13.95 9.56 -5.18
N LEU A 9 14.26 8.42 -4.60
CA LEU A 9 14.50 8.30 -3.15
C LEU A 9 15.49 9.33 -2.57
N PRO A 10 16.60 9.66 -3.23
CA PRO A 10 17.52 10.67 -2.71
C PRO A 10 16.95 12.10 -2.70
N ARG A 11 15.82 12.34 -3.38
CA ARG A 11 15.21 13.68 -3.52
C ARG A 11 14.11 13.93 -2.50
N VAL A 12 13.69 12.91 -1.76
CA VAL A 12 12.59 12.99 -0.82
C VAL A 12 13.06 12.96 0.62
N GLN A 13 12.24 13.53 1.50
CA GLN A 13 12.49 13.44 2.93
C GLN A 13 12.22 12.03 3.44
N LYS A 14 13.09 11.56 4.34
CA LYS A 14 12.96 10.25 4.99
C LYS A 14 12.70 9.10 4.00
N PRO A 15 13.64 8.81 3.10
CA PRO A 15 13.45 7.76 2.09
C PRO A 15 13.16 6.37 2.68
N SER A 16 13.53 6.13 3.94
CA SER A 16 13.21 4.89 4.65
C SER A 16 11.71 4.57 4.77
N ARG A 17 10.84 5.58 4.66
CA ARG A 17 9.39 5.38 4.61
C ARG A 17 8.94 4.50 3.45
N TYR A 18 9.75 4.41 2.40
CA TYR A 18 9.37 3.90 1.09
C TYR A 18 10.15 2.66 0.65
N THR A 19 11.09 2.21 1.47
CA THR A 19 12.00 1.12 1.09
C THR A 19 11.59 -0.25 1.58
N GLY A 20 10.66 -0.35 2.53
CA GLY A 20 10.35 -1.61 3.19
C GLY A 20 11.51 -2.13 4.05
N GLY A 21 11.59 -3.44 4.24
CA GLY A 21 12.66 -4.05 5.03
C GLY A 21 12.43 -3.94 6.54
N GLU A 22 11.18 -3.82 6.98
CA GLU A 22 10.83 -3.77 8.38
C GLU A 22 11.23 -5.04 9.11
N TYR A 23 11.72 -4.91 10.34
CA TYR A 23 12.19 -6.05 11.14
C TYR A 23 11.10 -7.12 11.34
N ASN A 24 9.85 -6.70 11.47
CA ASN A 24 8.71 -7.59 11.70
C ASN A 24 7.88 -7.85 10.44
N GLN A 25 8.41 -7.55 9.26
CA GLN A 25 7.69 -7.79 8.01
C GLN A 25 7.50 -9.28 7.76
N ILE A 26 6.38 -9.63 7.15
CA ILE A 26 6.05 -10.99 6.77
C ILE A 26 6.15 -11.09 5.26
N ILE A 27 7.05 -11.93 4.79
CA ILE A 27 7.26 -12.20 3.36
C ILE A 27 6.82 -13.63 3.08
N LYS A 28 5.94 -13.80 2.10
CA LYS A 28 5.49 -15.11 1.62
C LYS A 28 5.81 -15.26 0.14
N ASP A 29 5.75 -16.48 -0.35
CA ASP A 29 5.84 -16.73 -1.79
C ASP A 29 4.47 -16.43 -2.43
N ARG A 30 4.46 -15.50 -3.38
CA ARG A 30 3.24 -15.12 -4.11
C ARG A 30 2.57 -16.29 -4.84
N ASN A 31 3.35 -17.31 -5.20
CA ASN A 31 2.83 -18.48 -5.89
C ASN A 31 2.29 -19.55 -4.93
N ALA A 32 2.56 -19.41 -3.63
CA ALA A 32 2.13 -20.34 -2.59
C ALA A 32 0.88 -19.88 -1.84
N VAL A 33 0.39 -18.67 -2.11
CA VAL A 33 -0.80 -18.11 -1.48
C VAL A 33 -1.95 -18.01 -2.48
N ASP A 34 -3.17 -18.15 -2.00
CA ASP A 34 -4.37 -18.05 -2.83
C ASP A 34 -4.91 -16.63 -2.90
N LEU A 35 -4.60 -15.81 -1.89
CA LEU A 35 -5.13 -14.45 -1.78
C LEU A 35 -4.04 -13.47 -1.36
N ARG A 36 -3.90 -12.40 -2.13
CA ARG A 36 -3.03 -11.28 -1.79
C ARG A 36 -3.86 -10.06 -1.40
N VAL A 37 -3.61 -9.57 -0.19
CA VAL A 37 -4.31 -8.42 0.37
C VAL A 37 -3.30 -7.29 0.56
N ALA A 38 -3.59 -6.11 0.01
CA ALA A 38 -2.89 -4.89 0.39
C ALA A 38 -3.70 -4.16 1.44
N PHE A 39 -3.18 -4.09 2.65
CA PHE A 39 -3.78 -3.32 3.72
C PHE A 39 -3.28 -1.89 3.63
N CYS A 40 -4.16 -1.01 3.20
CA CYS A 40 -3.85 0.37 2.91
C CYS A 40 -4.25 1.28 4.07
N PHE A 41 -3.31 2.03 4.59
CA PHE A 41 -3.58 3.04 5.61
C PHE A 41 -3.52 4.43 4.96
N PRO A 42 -4.62 5.21 4.97
CA PRO A 42 -4.67 6.48 4.25
C PRO A 42 -4.01 7.63 5.02
N ASP A 43 -2.78 7.41 5.43
CA ASP A 43 -1.90 8.38 6.08
C ASP A 43 -0.45 7.96 5.86
N THR A 44 0.47 8.73 6.40
CA THR A 44 1.90 8.48 6.26
C THR A 44 2.36 7.21 6.97
N TYR A 45 3.52 6.73 6.58
CA TYR A 45 4.16 5.54 7.13
C TYR A 45 4.23 5.54 8.67
N GLU A 46 4.67 6.64 9.28
CA GLU A 46 4.83 6.69 10.75
C GLU A 46 3.49 6.57 11.49
N ILE A 47 2.46 7.17 10.96
CA ILE A 47 1.12 7.11 11.56
C ILE A 47 0.53 5.69 11.38
N GLY A 48 0.65 5.13 10.18
CA GLY A 48 0.15 3.79 9.90
C GLY A 48 0.87 2.71 10.68
N MET A 49 2.19 2.76 10.75
CA MET A 49 3.00 1.78 11.50
C MET A 49 2.76 1.85 13.02
N SER A 50 2.33 3.01 13.52
CA SER A 50 1.99 3.20 14.93
C SER A 50 0.55 2.80 15.26
N ASN A 51 -0.26 2.49 14.26
CA ASN A 51 -1.67 2.14 14.46
C ASN A 51 -1.82 0.68 14.88
N LEU A 52 -2.36 0.48 16.09
CA LEU A 52 -2.54 -0.85 16.66
C LEU A 52 -3.53 -1.70 15.84
N GLY A 53 -4.61 -1.10 15.35
CA GLY A 53 -5.59 -1.79 14.52
C GLY A 53 -4.98 -2.35 13.25
N MET A 54 -4.15 -1.56 12.58
CA MET A 54 -3.42 -2.00 11.40
C MET A 54 -2.49 -3.18 11.72
N SER A 55 -1.74 -3.08 12.80
CA SER A 55 -0.83 -4.14 13.24
C SER A 55 -1.58 -5.44 13.54
N ASN A 56 -2.71 -5.34 14.24
CA ASN A 56 -3.54 -6.51 14.57
C ASN A 56 -4.11 -7.18 13.30
N HIS A 57 -4.66 -6.40 12.38
CA HIS A 57 -5.18 -6.94 11.12
C HIS A 57 -4.09 -7.57 10.27
N TYR A 58 -2.92 -6.93 10.18
CA TYR A 58 -1.78 -7.47 9.46
C TYR A 58 -1.35 -8.83 10.01
N GLN A 59 -1.21 -8.95 11.32
CA GLN A 59 -0.85 -10.22 11.96
C GLN A 59 -1.93 -11.28 11.78
N THR A 60 -3.20 -10.92 11.99
CA THR A 60 -4.33 -11.85 11.87
C THR A 60 -4.44 -12.40 10.44
N MET A 61 -4.39 -11.57 9.43
CA MET A 61 -4.46 -12.01 8.04
C MET A 61 -3.28 -12.89 7.66
N ASN A 62 -2.08 -12.53 8.09
CA ASN A 62 -0.89 -13.31 7.80
C ASN A 62 -0.75 -14.61 8.60
N SER A 63 -1.55 -14.80 9.65
CA SER A 63 -1.63 -16.09 10.34
C SER A 63 -2.31 -17.17 9.50
N LEU A 64 -3.02 -16.80 8.46
CA LEU A 64 -3.63 -17.72 7.51
C LEU A 64 -2.61 -18.09 6.42
N ASP A 65 -2.35 -19.37 6.22
CA ASP A 65 -1.33 -19.83 5.29
C ASP A 65 -1.61 -19.45 3.84
N PHE A 66 -2.87 -19.38 3.46
CA PHE A 66 -3.30 -19.06 2.10
C PHE A 66 -3.39 -17.55 1.79
N VAL A 67 -3.17 -16.70 2.80
CA VAL A 67 -3.25 -15.22 2.65
C VAL A 67 -1.88 -14.61 2.83
N TRP A 68 -1.52 -13.69 1.94
CA TRP A 68 -0.41 -12.78 2.16
C TRP A 68 -0.93 -11.35 2.22
N CYS A 69 -0.84 -10.75 3.40
CA CYS A 69 -1.20 -9.36 3.64
C CYS A 69 0.05 -8.50 3.65
N GLU A 70 0.07 -7.48 2.83
CA GLU A 70 1.14 -6.50 2.72
C GLU A 70 0.60 -5.11 3.05
N ARG A 71 1.49 -4.17 3.38
CA ARG A 71 1.10 -2.83 3.84
C ARG A 71 1.42 -1.78 2.79
N ALA A 72 0.52 -0.84 2.64
CA ALA A 72 0.72 0.34 1.82
C ALA A 72 0.28 1.61 2.56
N PHE A 73 1.03 2.68 2.38
CA PHE A 73 0.77 3.97 3.03
C PHE A 73 0.64 5.07 2.00
N ALA A 74 -0.04 6.16 2.37
CA ALA A 74 -0.05 7.35 1.55
C ALA A 74 1.34 8.00 1.57
N PRO A 75 1.92 8.33 0.41
CA PRO A 75 3.19 9.01 0.37
C PRO A 75 3.07 10.45 0.88
N TRP A 76 4.13 10.98 1.45
CA TRP A 76 4.21 12.40 1.77
C TRP A 76 4.25 13.23 0.48
N GLY A 77 3.94 14.53 0.59
CA GLY A 77 3.77 15.39 -0.58
C GLY A 77 4.94 15.40 -1.57
N ASP A 78 6.17 15.41 -1.08
CA ASP A 78 7.37 15.37 -1.92
C ASP A 78 7.49 14.05 -2.70
N MET A 79 7.24 12.92 -2.05
CA MET A 79 7.24 11.62 -2.69
C MET A 79 6.07 11.46 -3.67
N TYR A 80 4.89 11.97 -3.31
CA TYR A 80 3.72 11.99 -4.19
C TYR A 80 4.05 12.68 -5.53
N GLU A 81 4.65 13.86 -5.48
CA GLU A 81 5.03 14.63 -6.66
C GLU A 81 6.08 13.88 -7.52
N GLU A 82 7.09 13.31 -6.88
CA GLU A 82 8.13 12.53 -7.59
C GLU A 82 7.55 11.27 -8.25
N MET A 83 6.69 10.54 -7.54
CA MET A 83 6.04 9.34 -8.09
C MET A 83 5.16 9.70 -9.28
N LYS A 84 4.40 10.80 -9.19
CA LYS A 84 3.53 11.26 -10.26
C LYS A 84 4.35 11.67 -11.49
N ARG A 85 5.45 12.38 -11.29
CA ARG A 85 6.35 12.81 -12.36
C ARG A 85 6.98 11.64 -13.11
N GLU A 86 7.40 10.60 -12.40
CA GLU A 86 8.07 9.43 -12.97
C GLU A 86 7.08 8.30 -13.35
N ASN A 87 5.78 8.52 -13.19
CA ASN A 87 4.74 7.50 -13.42
C ASN A 87 4.99 6.21 -12.62
N ILE A 88 5.34 6.34 -11.35
CA ILE A 88 5.50 5.22 -10.43
C ILE A 88 4.17 5.00 -9.73
N PRO A 89 3.51 3.84 -9.92
CA PRO A 89 2.27 3.55 -9.22
C PRO A 89 2.53 3.26 -7.73
N LEU A 90 1.50 3.45 -6.91
CA LEU A 90 1.58 3.10 -5.50
C LEU A 90 1.79 1.60 -5.33
N TYR A 91 2.61 1.21 -4.37
CA TYR A 91 3.06 -0.16 -4.17
C TYR A 91 3.03 -0.56 -2.69
N ALA A 92 3.02 -1.86 -2.45
CA ALA A 92 3.13 -2.43 -1.12
C ALA A 92 4.60 -2.49 -0.66
N LEU A 93 4.84 -2.26 0.62
CA LEU A 93 6.20 -2.17 1.15
C LEU A 93 6.94 -3.50 1.16
N GLU A 94 6.27 -4.62 1.41
CA GLU A 94 6.90 -5.92 1.56
C GLU A 94 7.47 -6.42 0.22
N SER A 95 6.65 -6.49 -0.81
CA SER A 95 7.08 -6.99 -2.13
C SER A 95 7.57 -5.90 -3.07
N GLY A 96 7.09 -4.67 -2.91
CA GLY A 96 7.27 -3.61 -3.89
C GLY A 96 6.34 -3.74 -5.10
N ASP A 97 5.38 -4.66 -5.08
CA ASP A 97 4.44 -4.84 -6.17
C ASP A 97 3.37 -3.74 -6.18
N ASP A 98 2.95 -3.34 -7.37
CA ASP A 98 1.91 -2.34 -7.55
C ASP A 98 0.59 -2.80 -6.94
N LEU A 99 -0.15 -1.90 -6.31
CA LEU A 99 -1.43 -2.24 -5.65
C LEU A 99 -2.44 -2.86 -6.62
N LYS A 100 -2.36 -2.53 -7.89
CA LYS A 100 -3.23 -3.10 -8.92
C LYS A 100 -3.06 -4.62 -9.10
N GLN A 101 -1.96 -5.19 -8.62
CA GLN A 101 -1.67 -6.63 -8.71
C GLN A 101 -2.28 -7.44 -7.56
N PHE A 102 -2.88 -6.79 -6.58
CA PHE A 102 -3.49 -7.44 -5.43
C PHE A 102 -4.94 -7.83 -5.71
N ASP A 103 -5.39 -8.89 -5.05
CA ASP A 103 -6.78 -9.37 -5.16
C ASP A 103 -7.74 -8.49 -4.37
N VAL A 104 -7.30 -7.98 -3.22
CA VAL A 104 -8.08 -7.13 -2.33
C VAL A 104 -7.26 -5.95 -1.86
N LEU A 105 -7.85 -4.76 -1.91
CA LEU A 105 -7.36 -3.57 -1.22
C LEU A 105 -8.27 -3.28 -0.04
N ALA A 106 -7.73 -3.36 1.16
CA ALA A 106 -8.45 -3.08 2.39
C ALA A 106 -7.98 -1.73 2.96
N PHE A 107 -8.92 -0.82 3.21
CA PHE A 107 -8.61 0.48 3.77
C PHE A 107 -9.15 0.60 5.20
N SER A 108 -8.32 1.11 6.11
CA SER A 108 -8.74 1.49 7.45
C SER A 108 -9.04 3.00 7.45
N ILE A 109 -10.31 3.36 7.58
CA ILE A 109 -10.74 4.76 7.55
C ILE A 109 -11.18 5.17 8.97
N GLY A 110 -10.36 5.99 9.62
CA GLY A 110 -10.59 6.41 10.99
C GLY A 110 -11.36 7.74 11.13
N TYR A 111 -11.45 8.53 10.07
CA TYR A 111 -12.12 9.84 10.08
C TYR A 111 -12.41 10.31 8.64
N GLU A 112 -13.31 11.29 8.50
CA GLU A 112 -13.87 11.68 7.20
C GLU A 112 -12.83 12.26 6.23
N MET A 113 -11.84 12.97 6.73
CA MET A 113 -10.77 13.55 5.89
C MET A 113 -9.91 12.50 5.19
N ALA A 114 -9.95 11.25 5.67
CA ALA A 114 -9.24 10.16 5.04
C ALA A 114 -9.84 9.73 3.68
N TYR A 115 -11.09 10.07 3.40
CA TYR A 115 -11.72 9.70 2.12
C TYR A 115 -10.99 10.27 0.91
N THR A 116 -10.55 11.52 0.97
CA THR A 116 -9.80 12.13 -0.13
C THR A 116 -8.45 11.44 -0.33
N THR A 117 -7.78 11.06 0.74
CA THR A 117 -6.52 10.31 0.66
C THR A 117 -6.71 8.91 0.07
N VAL A 118 -7.81 8.24 0.41
CA VAL A 118 -8.16 6.95 -0.23
C VAL A 118 -8.33 7.10 -1.73
N LEU A 119 -9.02 8.15 -2.18
CA LEU A 119 -9.19 8.42 -3.61
C LEU A 119 -7.85 8.70 -4.29
N ASP A 120 -6.96 9.45 -3.66
CA ASP A 120 -5.61 9.70 -4.18
C ASP A 120 -4.81 8.41 -4.30
N MET A 121 -4.88 7.54 -3.29
CA MET A 121 -4.19 6.25 -3.32
C MET A 121 -4.71 5.34 -4.44
N LEU A 122 -6.00 5.32 -4.68
CA LEU A 122 -6.60 4.57 -5.79
C LEU A 122 -6.16 5.14 -7.14
N ASP A 123 -6.17 6.46 -7.28
CA ASP A 123 -5.73 7.14 -8.51
C ASP A 123 -4.25 6.87 -8.80
N MET A 124 -3.39 6.97 -7.80
CA MET A 124 -1.97 6.63 -7.92
C MET A 124 -1.72 5.18 -8.29
N SER A 125 -2.65 4.30 -7.97
CA SER A 125 -2.57 2.87 -8.26
C SER A 125 -3.13 2.52 -9.64
N GLY A 126 -3.68 3.49 -10.36
CA GLY A 126 -4.36 3.25 -11.64
C GLY A 126 -5.64 2.44 -11.51
N ILE A 127 -6.30 2.54 -10.36
CA ILE A 127 -7.56 1.85 -10.06
C ILE A 127 -8.70 2.86 -10.20
N PRO A 128 -9.81 2.50 -10.87
CA PRO A 128 -10.95 3.38 -11.02
C PRO A 128 -11.52 3.84 -9.66
N LEU A 129 -12.02 5.07 -9.60
CA LEU A 129 -12.55 5.66 -8.36
C LEU A 129 -14.01 5.30 -8.11
N ARG A 130 -14.73 4.88 -9.13
CA ARG A 130 -16.15 4.53 -9.03
C ARG A 130 -16.33 3.03 -8.93
N SER A 131 -17.21 2.60 -8.03
CA SER A 131 -17.43 1.18 -7.76
C SER A 131 -17.92 0.40 -8.99
N GLU A 132 -18.72 1.00 -9.83
CA GLU A 132 -19.17 0.36 -11.07
C GLU A 132 -18.04 0.10 -12.08
N GLU A 133 -16.93 0.82 -11.96
CA GLU A 133 -15.78 0.68 -12.85
C GLU A 133 -14.72 -0.27 -12.31
N ILE A 134 -14.74 -0.56 -11.01
CA ILE A 134 -13.82 -1.48 -10.36
C ILE A 134 -14.28 -2.91 -10.60
N GLY A 135 -14.88 -3.35 -11.55
CA GLY A 135 -15.29 -4.75 -11.73
C GLY A 135 -15.54 -5.39 -10.40
N ARG A 136 -16.32 -5.99 -10.07
CA ARG A 136 -16.92 -6.74 -9.31
C ARG A 136 -16.67 -7.15 -8.07
N ALA A 137 -15.78 -6.83 -7.39
CA ALA A 137 -15.69 -7.22 -6.00
C ALA A 137 -16.79 -6.58 -5.18
N HIS A 138 -17.92 -6.81 -5.56
CA HIS A 138 -18.98 -6.30 -4.90
C HIS A 138 -19.35 -7.13 -3.83
N VAL A 139 -19.34 -6.67 -2.79
CA VAL A 139 -20.04 -7.33 -1.71
C VAL A 139 -21.25 -6.52 -1.35
#